data_245d1548ab91f525aa32c79a1b7b0e36
#
_entry.id   245d1548ab91f525aa32c79a1b7b0e36
#
_cell.length_a   1.000
_cell.length_b   1.000
_cell.length_c   1.000
_cell.angle_alpha   90.00
_cell.angle_beta   90.00
_cell.angle_gamma   90.00
#
_symmetry.space_group_name_H-M   'P 1'
#
loop_
_entity.id
_entity.type
_entity.pdbx_description
1 polymer ?
#
loop_
_entity_poly.entity_id
_entity_poly.type
_entity_poly.pdbx_seq_one_letter_code
_entity_poly.pdbx_strand_id
1 'polypeptide(L)'
;MVRVAFTVALLVAVAGVVVPATEYAGVQRSDTAVRDAVERLVAESRALADGNDALPSDAAPARRAVTLELPADGFASAGLRNLSVGPPSTKRSGFDGGPERRGSVVGPDATQFRWRVAGGTEHTEVVDGIRVRPRVGWTLSLSGGRTRLVLRLVAIDGTAVISAEREG
;
A
#
# COMPACT_ATOMS: atom_id res chain seq x y z
N MET A 1 8.44 2.16 -54.56
CA MET A 1 9.23 1.70 -53.38
C MET A 1 9.32 2.75 -52.27
N VAL A 2 9.46 4.06 -52.54
CA VAL A 2 9.57 5.12 -51.50
C VAL A 2 8.34 5.17 -50.58
N ARG A 3 7.12 4.96 -51.06
CA ARG A 3 5.88 5.01 -50.25
C ARG A 3 5.83 3.90 -49.18
N VAL A 4 6.29 2.69 -49.51
CA VAL A 4 6.32 1.55 -48.59
C VAL A 4 7.35 1.80 -47.49
N ALA A 5 8.54 2.32 -47.83
CA ALA A 5 9.56 2.66 -46.86
C ALA A 5 9.09 3.74 -45.89
N PHE A 6 8.35 4.74 -46.35
CA PHE A 6 7.80 5.81 -45.52
C PHE A 6 6.72 5.30 -44.56
N THR A 7 5.85 4.39 -45.03
CA THR A 7 4.81 3.80 -44.17
C THR A 7 5.40 2.94 -43.08
N VAL A 8 6.43 2.15 -43.37
CA VAL A 8 7.13 1.32 -42.40
C VAL A 8 7.87 2.20 -41.36
N ALA A 9 8.55 3.25 -41.81
CA ALA A 9 9.24 4.19 -40.93
C ALA A 9 8.25 4.91 -39.97
N LEU A 10 7.08 5.31 -40.49
CA LEU A 10 6.05 5.96 -39.68
C LEU A 10 5.45 4.99 -38.67
N LEU A 11 5.20 3.72 -39.02
CA LEU A 11 4.70 2.69 -38.13
C LEU A 11 5.69 2.42 -37.00
N VAL A 12 6.98 2.32 -37.28
CA VAL A 12 8.04 2.12 -36.26
C VAL A 12 8.15 3.35 -35.37
N ALA A 13 8.07 4.55 -35.91
CA ALA A 13 8.11 5.78 -35.11
C ALA A 13 6.91 5.89 -34.14
N VAL A 14 5.71 5.56 -34.63
CA VAL A 14 4.48 5.57 -33.83
C VAL A 14 4.55 4.48 -32.75
N ALA A 15 4.97 3.27 -33.08
CA ALA A 15 5.14 2.20 -32.11
C ALA A 15 6.17 2.56 -31.02
N GLY A 16 7.27 3.21 -31.40
CA GLY A 16 8.32 3.66 -30.46
C GLY A 16 7.86 4.69 -29.43
N VAL A 17 6.78 5.42 -29.69
CA VAL A 17 6.22 6.42 -28.76
C VAL A 17 5.04 5.86 -27.95
N VAL A 18 4.20 5.04 -28.59
CA VAL A 18 2.95 4.55 -27.97
C VAL A 18 3.22 3.53 -26.85
N VAL A 19 4.19 2.63 -27.05
CA VAL A 19 4.48 1.56 -26.05
C VAL A 19 4.91 2.13 -24.71
N PRO A 20 5.92 3.02 -24.60
CA PRO A 20 6.33 3.57 -23.31
C PRO A 20 5.23 4.44 -22.65
N ALA A 21 4.39 5.12 -23.44
CA ALA A 21 3.30 5.92 -22.91
C ALA A 21 2.20 5.05 -22.25
N THR A 22 1.89 3.89 -22.82
CA THR A 22 0.90 2.97 -22.24
C THR A 22 1.40 2.27 -21.00
N GLU A 23 2.68 1.90 -20.94
CA GLU A 23 3.31 1.33 -19.73
C GLU A 23 3.30 2.33 -18.59
N TYR A 24 3.70 3.57 -18.84
CA TYR A 24 3.67 4.63 -17.84
C TYR A 24 2.27 4.88 -17.29
N ALA A 25 1.26 4.95 -18.16
CA ALA A 25 -0.13 5.12 -17.76
C ALA A 25 -0.65 3.93 -16.93
N GLY A 26 -0.19 2.71 -17.22
CA GLY A 26 -0.50 1.51 -16.45
C GLY A 26 0.06 1.59 -15.02
N VAL A 27 1.32 2.00 -14.86
CA VAL A 27 1.96 2.21 -13.56
C VAL A 27 1.22 3.24 -12.72
N GLN A 28 0.89 4.41 -13.30
CA GLN A 28 0.19 5.49 -12.60
C GLN A 28 -1.19 5.07 -12.11
N ARG A 29 -1.98 4.38 -12.94
CA ARG A 29 -3.30 3.86 -12.54
C ARG A 29 -3.19 2.87 -11.39
N SER A 30 -2.22 1.96 -11.45
CA SER A 30 -2.01 0.96 -10.43
C SER A 30 -1.54 1.59 -9.11
N ASP A 31 -0.66 2.59 -9.17
CA ASP A 31 -0.23 3.32 -7.97
C ASP A 31 -1.41 4.05 -7.29
N THR A 32 -2.25 4.72 -8.08
CA THR A 32 -3.47 5.36 -7.58
C THR A 32 -4.40 4.33 -6.93
N ALA A 33 -4.63 3.18 -7.57
CA ALA A 33 -5.49 2.14 -7.02
C ALA A 33 -4.96 1.56 -5.69
N VAL A 34 -3.63 1.43 -5.54
CA VAL A 34 -3.04 1.02 -4.25
C VAL A 34 -3.24 2.10 -3.20
N ARG A 35 -3.06 3.37 -3.55
CA ARG A 35 -3.29 4.49 -2.61
C ARG A 35 -4.74 4.53 -2.13
N ASP A 36 -5.71 4.41 -3.03
CA ASP A 36 -7.13 4.35 -2.68
C ASP A 36 -7.44 3.16 -1.75
N ALA A 37 -6.79 2.01 -1.96
CA ALA A 37 -6.92 0.85 -1.08
C ALA A 37 -6.32 1.10 0.31
N VAL A 38 -5.18 1.78 0.41
CA VAL A 38 -4.56 2.21 1.68
C VAL A 38 -5.47 3.20 2.40
N GLU A 39 -5.96 4.24 1.72
CA GLU A 39 -6.88 5.22 2.29
C GLU A 39 -8.15 4.56 2.83
N ARG A 40 -8.72 3.60 2.09
CA ARG A 40 -9.88 2.81 2.56
C ARG A 40 -9.54 2.02 3.82
N LEU A 41 -8.41 1.33 3.85
CA LEU A 41 -7.99 0.57 5.03
C LEU A 41 -7.81 1.48 6.25
N VAL A 42 -7.23 2.66 6.06
CA VAL A 42 -7.08 3.69 7.10
C VAL A 42 -8.44 4.18 7.59
N ALA A 43 -9.37 4.51 6.69
CA ALA A 43 -10.71 4.99 7.03
C ALA A 43 -11.50 3.94 7.83
N GLU A 44 -11.46 2.66 7.39
CA GLU A 44 -12.13 1.57 8.08
C GLU A 44 -11.52 1.28 9.46
N SER A 45 -10.19 1.44 9.58
CA SER A 45 -9.48 1.31 10.85
C SER A 45 -9.88 2.42 11.83
N ARG A 46 -9.96 3.67 11.36
CA ARG A 46 -10.44 4.81 12.17
C ARG A 46 -11.88 4.59 12.63
N ALA A 47 -12.76 4.27 11.70
CA ALA A 47 -14.17 4.02 12.02
C ALA A 47 -14.36 2.88 13.04
N LEU A 48 -13.48 1.88 13.03
CA LEU A 48 -13.49 0.80 14.03
C LEU A 48 -12.99 1.30 15.39
N ALA A 49 -11.97 2.13 15.43
CA ALA A 49 -11.41 2.70 16.67
C ALA A 49 -12.35 3.73 17.30
N ASP A 50 -12.93 4.64 16.51
CA ASP A 50 -13.77 5.74 16.99
C ASP A 50 -15.13 5.26 17.52
N GLY A 51 -15.63 4.13 17.03
CA GLY A 51 -16.93 3.59 17.38
C GLY A 51 -16.94 2.52 18.47
N ASN A 52 -15.76 2.13 19.00
CA ASN A 52 -15.67 0.99 19.92
C ASN A 52 -14.57 1.17 20.96
N ASP A 53 -14.73 0.47 22.10
CA ASP A 53 -13.67 0.35 23.08
C ASP A 53 -12.72 -0.80 22.74
N ALA A 54 -11.43 -0.60 22.99
CA ALA A 54 -10.43 -1.62 22.81
C ALA A 54 -10.51 -2.63 23.98
N LEU A 55 -10.73 -3.89 23.63
CA LEU A 55 -10.81 -4.98 24.61
C LEU A 55 -9.53 -5.83 24.57
N PRO A 56 -9.19 -6.53 25.68
CA PRO A 56 -8.13 -7.54 25.67
C PRO A 56 -8.35 -8.58 24.56
N SER A 57 -7.26 -9.14 24.05
CA SER A 57 -7.31 -10.05 22.90
C SER A 57 -8.05 -11.35 23.12
N ASP A 58 -8.25 -11.74 24.39
CA ASP A 58 -9.03 -12.93 24.83
C ASP A 58 -10.54 -12.65 24.97
N ALA A 59 -10.93 -11.38 25.01
CA ALA A 59 -12.32 -10.96 24.95
C ALA A 59 -12.86 -11.03 23.50
N ALA A 60 -14.13 -10.71 23.28
CA ALA A 60 -14.74 -10.60 21.96
C ALA A 60 -14.56 -9.17 21.40
N PRO A 61 -13.40 -8.80 20.83
CA PRO A 61 -13.14 -7.45 20.37
C PRO A 61 -14.06 -7.08 19.21
N ALA A 62 -14.30 -5.77 19.08
CA ALA A 62 -14.96 -5.24 17.89
C ALA A 62 -14.18 -5.64 16.65
N ARG A 63 -14.90 -6.07 15.60
CA ARG A 63 -14.29 -6.56 14.37
C ARG A 63 -15.01 -6.01 13.14
N ARG A 64 -14.24 -5.81 12.07
CA ARG A 64 -14.75 -5.36 10.78
C ARG A 64 -14.03 -6.08 9.64
N ALA A 65 -14.79 -6.56 8.68
CA ALA A 65 -14.21 -7.13 7.46
C ALA A 65 -14.06 -6.03 6.40
N VAL A 66 -12.89 -5.97 5.77
CA VAL A 66 -12.57 -5.03 4.71
C VAL A 66 -12.07 -5.81 3.50
N THR A 67 -12.64 -5.54 2.34
CA THR A 67 -12.17 -6.12 1.08
C THR A 67 -11.34 -5.06 0.35
N LEU A 68 -10.09 -5.41 0.04
CA LEU A 68 -9.19 -4.60 -0.76
C LEU A 68 -9.08 -5.23 -2.15
N GLU A 69 -9.20 -4.40 -3.17
CA GLU A 69 -8.93 -4.77 -4.56
C GLU A 69 -7.62 -4.13 -4.96
N LEU A 70 -6.56 -4.94 -5.00
CA LEU A 70 -5.20 -4.51 -5.29
C LEU A 70 -4.89 -4.83 -6.76
N PRO A 71 -4.15 -3.98 -7.47
CA PRO A 71 -3.83 -4.20 -8.87
C PRO A 71 -3.15 -5.56 -9.08
N ALA A 72 -3.73 -6.40 -9.91
CA ALA A 72 -3.12 -7.60 -10.43
C ALA A 72 -2.40 -7.31 -11.76
N ASP A 73 -1.44 -8.14 -12.14
CA ASP A 73 -0.78 -8.03 -13.44
C ASP A 73 -1.81 -8.22 -14.57
N GLY A 74 -1.82 -7.29 -15.52
CA GLY A 74 -2.74 -7.30 -16.65
C GLY A 74 -2.26 -6.44 -17.80
N PHE A 75 -2.94 -6.55 -18.94
CA PHE A 75 -2.56 -5.83 -20.17
C PHE A 75 -2.58 -4.29 -19.99
N ALA A 76 -3.46 -3.76 -19.15
CA ALA A 76 -3.64 -2.32 -18.93
C ALA A 76 -3.27 -1.86 -17.52
N SER A 77 -2.73 -2.75 -16.69
CA SER A 77 -2.38 -2.48 -15.29
C SER A 77 -1.03 -3.10 -14.92
N ALA A 78 -0.20 -2.32 -14.26
CA ALA A 78 1.00 -2.82 -13.61
C ALA A 78 0.60 -3.50 -12.30
N GLY A 79 0.91 -4.78 -12.14
CA GLY A 79 0.55 -5.51 -10.92
C GLY A 79 1.27 -4.99 -9.68
N LEU A 80 0.63 -5.12 -8.53
CA LEU A 80 1.24 -4.85 -7.25
C LEU A 80 2.30 -5.93 -6.94
N ARG A 81 3.55 -5.52 -6.78
CA ARG A 81 4.64 -6.40 -6.37
C ARG A 81 4.58 -6.73 -4.89
N ASN A 82 4.34 -5.72 -4.09
CA ASN A 82 4.25 -5.84 -2.64
C ASN A 82 3.52 -4.63 -2.05
N LEU A 83 2.66 -4.87 -1.07
CA LEU A 83 2.17 -3.87 -0.12
C LEU A 83 2.44 -4.40 1.28
N SER A 84 3.24 -3.69 2.05
CA SER A 84 3.55 -4.01 3.44
C SER A 84 2.93 -3.00 4.39
N VAL A 85 2.33 -3.49 5.47
CA VAL A 85 1.69 -2.71 6.52
C VAL A 85 2.27 -3.10 7.86
N GLY A 86 2.76 -2.15 8.64
CA GLY A 86 3.36 -2.43 9.93
C GLY A 86 3.82 -1.18 10.67
N PRO A 87 4.53 -1.35 11.77
CA PRO A 87 5.10 -0.22 12.49
C PRO A 87 6.12 0.52 11.62
N PRO A 88 6.24 1.84 11.79
CA PRO A 88 7.26 2.60 11.08
C PRO A 88 8.64 2.08 11.43
N SER A 89 9.45 1.84 10.40
CA SER A 89 10.83 1.39 10.59
C SER A 89 11.68 2.54 11.11
N THR A 90 12.20 2.41 12.32
CA THR A 90 13.17 3.35 12.90
C THR A 90 14.58 3.19 12.34
N LYS A 91 14.78 2.33 11.35
CA LYS A 91 16.08 2.24 10.67
C LYS A 91 16.36 3.56 9.96
N ARG A 92 17.14 4.42 10.60
CA ARG A 92 17.93 5.43 9.89
C ARG A 92 18.70 4.68 8.82
N SER A 93 18.31 4.86 7.57
CA SER A 93 19.17 4.53 6.45
C SER A 93 20.39 5.47 6.60
N GLY A 94 21.45 4.96 7.20
CA GLY A 94 22.72 5.65 7.27
C GLY A 94 23.29 5.69 5.85
N PHE A 95 22.93 6.73 5.11
CA PHE A 95 23.67 7.16 3.95
C PHE A 95 23.89 8.67 4.08
N ASP A 96 25.17 9.02 4.12
CA ASP A 96 25.76 10.32 4.39
C ASP A 96 25.19 11.50 3.60
N GLY A 97 25.16 12.68 4.28
CA GLY A 97 25.56 13.95 3.67
C GLY A 97 24.47 14.80 3.03
N GLY A 98 23.20 14.68 3.36
CA GLY A 98 22.19 15.66 2.95
C GLY A 98 21.73 16.55 4.12
N PRO A 99 21.34 17.85 3.89
CA PRO A 99 20.86 18.71 4.95
C PRO A 99 19.69 18.05 5.68
N GLU A 100 19.80 17.96 7.00
CA GLU A 100 18.83 17.38 7.92
C GLU A 100 17.42 17.93 7.63
N ARG A 101 16.62 17.20 6.86
CA ARG A 101 15.18 17.34 6.98
C ARG A 101 14.86 16.86 8.38
N ARG A 102 14.46 17.79 9.24
CA ARG A 102 13.93 17.51 10.57
C ARG A 102 12.99 16.31 10.46
N GLY A 103 13.47 15.14 10.91
CA GLY A 103 12.70 13.92 10.88
C GLY A 103 11.41 14.18 11.65
N SER A 104 10.29 14.01 11.00
CA SER A 104 9.01 13.90 11.69
C SER A 104 9.23 12.84 12.78
N VAL A 105 9.05 13.23 14.03
CA VAL A 105 9.01 12.29 15.15
C VAL A 105 7.74 11.47 14.90
N VAL A 106 7.93 10.32 14.28
CA VAL A 106 6.83 9.38 14.04
C VAL A 106 6.38 8.90 15.40
N GLY A 107 5.14 9.20 15.77
CA GLY A 107 4.57 8.82 17.04
C GLY A 107 4.54 7.30 17.23
N PRO A 108 4.48 6.80 18.46
CA PRO A 108 4.36 5.37 18.76
C PRO A 108 3.09 4.75 18.16
N ASP A 109 2.10 5.59 17.84
CA ASP A 109 0.79 5.21 17.31
C ASP A 109 0.67 5.45 15.80
N ALA A 110 1.76 5.23 15.07
CA ALA A 110 1.79 5.35 13.63
C ALA A 110 1.84 3.99 12.94
N THR A 111 1.32 3.95 11.72
CA THR A 111 1.41 2.81 10.82
C THR A 111 2.11 3.23 9.55
N GLN A 112 3.08 2.44 9.10
CA GLN A 112 3.75 2.61 7.84
C GLN A 112 3.18 1.68 6.80
N PHE A 113 2.82 2.25 5.65
CA PHE A 113 2.45 1.56 4.42
C PHE A 113 3.60 1.71 3.44
N ARG A 114 4.04 0.62 2.86
CA ARG A 114 5.09 0.63 1.82
C ARG A 114 4.63 -0.25 0.68
N TRP A 115 4.63 0.30 -0.54
CA TRP A 115 4.22 -0.48 -1.71
C TRP A 115 5.07 -0.20 -2.93
N ARG A 116 5.02 -1.15 -3.85
CA ARG A 116 5.65 -1.06 -5.16
C ARG A 116 4.80 -1.75 -6.19
N VAL A 117 4.51 -1.08 -7.28
CA VAL A 117 3.91 -1.67 -8.48
C VAL A 117 4.99 -2.07 -9.48
N ALA A 118 4.68 -2.99 -10.39
CA ALA A 118 5.61 -3.41 -11.43
C ALA A 118 6.01 -2.20 -12.31
N GLY A 119 7.29 -2.04 -12.58
CA GLY A 119 7.81 -0.89 -13.33
C GLY A 119 7.81 0.46 -12.60
N GLY A 120 7.22 0.53 -11.39
CA GLY A 120 7.16 1.74 -10.57
C GLY A 120 8.24 1.82 -9.50
N THR A 121 8.31 2.98 -8.84
CA THR A 121 9.15 3.22 -7.67
C THR A 121 8.48 2.70 -6.39
N GLU A 122 9.25 2.56 -5.33
CA GLU A 122 8.72 2.26 -4.00
C GLU A 122 8.12 3.52 -3.37
N HIS A 123 6.90 3.41 -2.88
CA HIS A 123 6.20 4.44 -2.13
C HIS A 123 6.16 4.06 -0.66
N THR A 124 6.29 5.07 0.20
CA THR A 124 6.17 4.92 1.64
C THR A 124 5.27 6.02 2.17
N GLU A 125 4.26 5.63 2.91
CA GLU A 125 3.33 6.53 3.59
C GLU A 125 3.27 6.18 5.07
N VAL A 126 3.28 7.19 5.93
CA VAL A 126 3.13 7.03 7.38
C VAL A 126 1.85 7.73 7.80
N VAL A 127 1.00 7.00 8.47
CA VAL A 127 -0.29 7.49 8.98
C VAL A 127 -0.23 7.50 10.49
N ASP A 128 -0.32 8.69 11.07
CA ASP A 128 -0.33 8.90 12.51
C ASP A 128 -1.73 8.67 13.14
N GLY A 129 -1.74 8.35 14.43
CA GLY A 129 -2.95 8.16 15.21
C GLY A 129 -3.67 6.84 14.96
N ILE A 130 -3.06 5.93 14.20
CA ILE A 130 -3.58 4.58 13.99
C ILE A 130 -2.43 3.59 14.09
N ARG A 131 -2.60 2.59 14.94
CA ARG A 131 -1.67 1.48 15.04
C ARG A 131 -2.28 0.23 14.42
N VAL A 132 -1.95 -0.05 13.17
CA VAL A 132 -2.33 -1.31 12.50
C VAL A 132 -1.17 -2.29 12.60
N ARG A 133 -1.45 -3.49 13.10
CA ARG A 133 -0.48 -4.57 13.20
C ARG A 133 -1.05 -5.88 12.67
N PRO A 134 -0.23 -6.73 12.06
CA PRO A 134 -0.68 -8.08 11.74
C PRO A 134 -0.92 -8.86 13.03
N ARG A 135 -1.84 -9.81 12.98
CA ARG A 135 -2.10 -10.72 14.10
C ARG A 135 -0.88 -11.60 14.41
N VAL A 136 -0.11 -11.94 13.39
CA VAL A 136 1.10 -12.75 13.49
C VAL A 136 2.24 -12.02 12.79
N GLY A 137 3.38 -11.93 13.46
CA GLY A 137 4.57 -11.25 12.93
C GLY A 137 4.55 -9.73 13.11
N TRP A 138 5.44 -9.05 12.39
CA TRP A 138 5.64 -7.59 12.51
C TRP A 138 5.06 -6.79 11.34
N THR A 139 4.88 -7.45 10.19
CA THR A 139 4.44 -6.79 8.96
C THR A 139 3.43 -7.67 8.24
N LEU A 140 2.32 -7.08 7.84
CA LEU A 140 1.35 -7.70 6.95
C LEU A 140 1.79 -7.46 5.51
N SER A 141 1.99 -8.52 4.74
CA SER A 141 2.33 -8.44 3.31
C SER A 141 1.16 -8.85 2.45
N LEU A 142 0.81 -8.00 1.48
CA LEU A 142 -0.28 -8.20 0.55
C LEU A 142 0.26 -8.16 -0.89
N SER A 143 -0.33 -8.97 -1.76
CA SER A 143 -0.05 -9.02 -3.20
C SER A 143 -1.26 -8.57 -4.01
N GLY A 144 -1.08 -8.40 -5.31
CA GLY A 144 -2.17 -8.07 -6.24
C GLY A 144 -3.31 -9.09 -6.21
N GLY A 145 -4.52 -8.60 -6.49
CA GLY A 145 -5.75 -9.35 -6.45
C GLY A 145 -6.70 -8.92 -5.33
N ARG A 146 -7.80 -9.64 -5.21
CA ARG A 146 -8.80 -9.39 -4.18
C ARG A 146 -8.36 -10.03 -2.86
N THR A 147 -8.25 -9.22 -1.81
CA THR A 147 -7.89 -9.69 -0.47
C THR A 147 -8.91 -9.22 0.55
N ARG A 148 -9.41 -10.13 1.36
CA ARG A 148 -10.28 -9.82 2.48
C ARG A 148 -9.48 -9.82 3.77
N LEU A 149 -9.56 -8.72 4.53
CA LEU A 149 -8.94 -8.55 5.83
C LEU A 149 -10.00 -8.48 6.92
N VAL A 150 -9.71 -9.07 8.05
CA VAL A 150 -10.48 -8.90 9.27
C VAL A 150 -9.68 -8.00 10.21
N LEU A 151 -10.22 -6.84 10.49
CA LEU A 151 -9.70 -5.88 11.46
C LEU A 151 -10.34 -6.15 12.82
N ARG A 152 -9.56 -6.13 13.89
CA ARG A 152 -10.01 -6.28 15.28
C ARG A 152 -9.41 -5.19 16.13
N LEU A 153 -10.22 -4.53 16.94
CA LEU A 153 -9.75 -3.54 17.90
C LEU A 153 -9.38 -4.23 19.22
N VAL A 154 -8.11 -4.30 19.51
CA VAL A 154 -7.58 -4.96 20.71
C VAL A 154 -6.75 -3.99 21.56
N ALA A 155 -6.74 -4.20 22.86
CA ALA A 155 -5.85 -3.50 23.78
C ALA A 155 -4.56 -4.34 23.96
N ILE A 156 -3.42 -3.74 23.64
CA ILE A 156 -2.08 -4.33 23.88
C ILE A 156 -1.34 -3.35 24.80
N ASP A 157 -0.98 -3.80 25.97
CA ASP A 157 -0.31 -2.96 27.01
C ASP A 157 -1.08 -1.65 27.28
N GLY A 158 -2.41 -1.73 27.34
CA GLY A 158 -3.28 -0.58 27.56
C GLY A 158 -3.44 0.36 26.37
N THR A 159 -2.83 0.05 25.22
CA THR A 159 -2.93 0.85 23.99
C THR A 159 -3.87 0.18 23.00
N ALA A 160 -4.76 0.97 22.39
CA ALA A 160 -5.63 0.49 21.32
C ALA A 160 -4.84 0.20 20.04
N VAL A 161 -4.98 -1.01 19.52
CA VAL A 161 -4.29 -1.49 18.33
C VAL A 161 -5.30 -2.16 17.40
N ILE A 162 -5.23 -1.86 16.13
CA ILE A 162 -5.97 -2.57 15.10
C ILE A 162 -5.16 -3.80 14.67
N SER A 163 -5.61 -4.97 15.08
CA SER A 163 -5.04 -6.23 14.61
C SER A 163 -5.65 -6.60 13.25
N ALA A 164 -4.82 -6.70 12.22
CA ALA A 164 -5.24 -7.07 10.88
C ALA A 164 -4.85 -8.51 10.55
N GLU A 165 -5.80 -9.30 10.06
CA GLU A 165 -5.62 -10.68 9.66
C GLU A 165 -6.21 -10.91 8.27
N ARG A 166 -5.51 -11.65 7.41
CA ARG A 166 -6.05 -12.08 6.12
C ARG A 166 -7.04 -13.23 6.34
N GLU A 167 -8.25 -13.08 5.81
CA GLU A 167 -9.20 -14.17 5.76
C GLU A 167 -8.78 -15.12 4.61
N GLY A 168 -8.47 -16.35 4.96
CA GLY A 168 -8.05 -17.39 4.04
C GLY A 168 -9.20 -17.92 3.17
#